data_8d7623bd4063030547f734aeffc01ec0
#
_entry.id   8d7623bd4063030547f734aeffc01ec0
#
_cell.length_a   1.000
_cell.length_b   1.000
_cell.length_c   1.000
_cell.angle_alpha   90.00
_cell.angle_beta   90.00
_cell.angle_gamma   90.00
#
_symmetry.space_group_name_H-M   'P 1'
#
loop_
_entity.id
_entity.type
_entity.pdbx_description
1 polymer ?
#
loop_
_entity_poly.entity_id
_entity_poly.type
_entity_poly.pdbx_seq_one_letter_code
_entity_poly.pdbx_strand_id
1 'polypeptide(L)'
;MNRLLIVASTSYAGMGPYVSGIVNTFLPNDDVYYFFHDYDDLFFRKNVKEELHSRSTFYKLANSIWNKLYDLIFGHWVYEKDILDLCHEKRIELIHFINGCGSCSFNRKLESMGIKVLGTVHDLYPHEVKKAPHKMLRHRVSVRRLQAAIWECHNLLTNSKSQYVELQKLFPDKNLFYHEFPSLVSKDVK
;
A
#
# COMPACT_ATOMS: atom_id res chain seq x y z
N MET A 1 -19.85 -2.08 -11.69
CA MET A 1 -19.06 -2.02 -10.44
C MET A 1 -17.62 -1.75 -10.84
N ASN A 2 -16.96 -0.78 -10.20
CA ASN A 2 -15.59 -0.41 -10.62
C ASN A 2 -14.62 -1.51 -10.18
N ARG A 3 -13.71 -1.90 -11.06
CA ARG A 3 -12.68 -2.92 -10.75
C ARG A 3 -11.59 -2.31 -9.88
N LEU A 4 -11.38 -2.91 -8.73
CA LEU A 4 -10.44 -2.47 -7.71
C LEU A 4 -9.19 -3.34 -7.70
N LEU A 5 -8.01 -2.72 -7.64
CA LEU A 5 -6.75 -3.39 -7.31
C LEU A 5 -6.27 -2.90 -5.94
N ILE A 6 -6.12 -3.82 -4.99
CA ILE A 6 -5.49 -3.55 -3.69
C ILE A 6 -4.01 -3.92 -3.78
N VAL A 7 -3.14 -2.96 -3.50
CA VAL A 7 -1.68 -3.14 -3.50
C VAL A 7 -1.17 -3.06 -2.08
N ALA A 8 -0.52 -4.12 -1.61
CA ALA A 8 0.15 -4.17 -0.32
C ALA A 8 1.65 -4.33 -0.49
N SER A 9 2.40 -3.32 -0.11
CA SER A 9 3.86 -3.23 -0.30
C SER A 9 4.68 -3.83 0.84
N THR A 10 4.06 -4.20 1.96
CA THR A 10 4.76 -4.80 3.11
C THR A 10 3.83 -5.58 4.03
N SER A 11 4.34 -6.65 4.60
CA SER A 11 3.72 -7.43 5.69
C SER A 11 4.30 -7.07 7.07
N TYR A 12 5.29 -6.16 7.12
CA TYR A 12 6.06 -5.85 8.32
C TYR A 12 5.25 -5.07 9.37
N ALA A 13 5.63 -5.23 10.66
CA ALA A 13 5.15 -4.43 11.79
C ALA A 13 3.60 -4.36 11.94
N GLY A 14 2.91 -5.49 11.86
CA GLY A 14 1.45 -5.54 12.03
C GLY A 14 0.66 -5.22 10.77
N MET A 15 1.32 -4.75 9.69
CA MET A 15 0.65 -4.49 8.43
C MET A 15 0.14 -5.77 7.75
N GLY A 16 0.85 -6.87 7.91
CA GLY A 16 0.43 -8.17 7.39
C GLY A 16 -0.95 -8.60 7.90
N PRO A 17 -1.16 -8.75 9.22
CA PRO A 17 -2.45 -9.08 9.81
C PRO A 17 -3.56 -8.07 9.45
N TYR A 18 -3.24 -6.77 9.43
CA TYR A 18 -4.18 -5.73 9.03
C TYR A 18 -4.67 -5.91 7.60
N VAL A 19 -3.75 -6.04 6.65
CA VAL A 19 -4.07 -6.21 5.23
C VAL A 19 -4.81 -7.50 4.98
N SER A 20 -4.31 -8.64 5.50
CA SER A 20 -4.97 -9.94 5.31
C SER A 20 -6.36 -9.97 5.96
N GLY A 21 -6.54 -9.30 7.11
CA GLY A 21 -7.83 -9.14 7.75
C GLY A 21 -8.84 -8.44 6.85
N ILE A 22 -8.46 -7.32 6.22
CA ILE A 22 -9.33 -6.59 5.29
C ILE A 22 -9.58 -7.42 4.02
N VAL A 23 -8.52 -7.93 3.40
CA VAL A 23 -8.63 -8.70 2.15
C VAL A 23 -9.55 -9.90 2.31
N ASN A 24 -9.45 -10.60 3.42
CA ASN A 24 -10.27 -11.78 3.71
C ASN A 24 -11.77 -11.48 3.98
N THR A 25 -12.17 -10.21 4.03
CA THR A 25 -13.60 -9.83 4.07
C THR A 25 -14.26 -9.84 2.70
N PHE A 26 -13.48 -9.76 1.62
CA PHE A 26 -14.01 -9.81 0.26
C PHE A 26 -14.42 -11.22 -0.13
N LEU A 27 -15.36 -11.28 -1.08
CA LEU A 27 -15.83 -12.55 -1.65
C LEU A 27 -15.07 -12.85 -2.96
N PRO A 28 -14.93 -14.12 -3.35
CA PRO A 28 -14.28 -14.50 -4.60
C PRO A 28 -14.92 -13.91 -5.85
N ASN A 29 -16.21 -13.54 -5.77
CA ASN A 29 -16.96 -12.97 -6.89
C ASN A 29 -16.88 -11.44 -6.98
N ASP A 30 -16.29 -10.78 -5.98
CA ASP A 30 -16.10 -9.34 -6.02
C ASP A 30 -15.10 -8.96 -7.13
N ASP A 31 -15.35 -7.83 -7.81
CA ASP A 31 -14.43 -7.29 -8.82
C ASP A 31 -13.19 -6.65 -8.19
N VAL A 32 -12.54 -7.40 -7.28
CA VAL A 32 -11.34 -7.00 -6.55
C VAL A 32 -10.18 -7.91 -6.88
N TYR A 33 -9.05 -7.31 -7.19
CA TYR A 33 -7.78 -7.96 -7.48
C TYR A 33 -6.73 -7.53 -6.45
N TYR A 34 -5.68 -8.32 -6.28
CA TYR A 34 -4.69 -8.10 -5.24
C TYR A 34 -3.28 -8.22 -5.78
N PHE A 35 -2.40 -7.32 -5.34
CA PHE A 35 -0.98 -7.37 -5.60
C PHE A 35 -0.23 -7.27 -4.28
N PHE A 36 0.43 -8.35 -3.88
CA PHE A 36 1.13 -8.46 -2.61
C PHE A 36 2.63 -8.55 -2.82
N HIS A 37 3.38 -7.72 -2.11
CA HIS A 37 4.80 -7.95 -1.93
C HIS A 37 5.00 -8.99 -0.83
N ASP A 38 5.35 -10.18 -1.23
CA ASP A 38 5.70 -11.26 -0.32
C ASP A 38 7.22 -11.35 -0.19
N TYR A 39 7.66 -11.43 1.05
CA TYR A 39 9.06 -11.66 1.39
C TYR A 39 9.32 -13.16 1.55
N ASP A 40 10.49 -13.54 2.08
CA ASP A 40 10.87 -14.95 2.24
C ASP A 40 9.94 -15.74 3.17
N ASP A 41 9.22 -15.07 4.08
CA ASP A 41 8.23 -15.67 4.98
C ASP A 41 6.90 -16.03 4.27
N LEU A 42 6.68 -15.51 3.07
CA LEU A 42 5.46 -15.72 2.27
C LEU A 42 4.19 -15.40 3.06
N PHE A 43 4.20 -14.30 3.81
CA PHE A 43 3.16 -13.94 4.76
C PHE A 43 1.78 -13.89 4.10
N PHE A 44 1.63 -13.11 3.03
CA PHE A 44 0.33 -12.95 2.38
C PHE A 44 -0.17 -14.24 1.75
N ARG A 45 0.72 -15.01 1.09
CA ARG A 45 0.36 -16.30 0.53
C ARG A 45 -0.17 -17.28 1.57
N LYS A 46 0.30 -17.21 2.81
CA LYS A 46 -0.15 -18.10 3.90
C LYS A 46 -1.41 -17.61 4.61
N ASN A 47 -1.65 -16.29 4.63
CA ASN A 47 -2.70 -15.69 5.47
C ASN A 47 -3.88 -15.12 4.67
N VAL A 48 -3.78 -15.00 3.35
CA VAL A 48 -4.91 -14.68 2.47
C VAL A 48 -5.64 -15.98 2.14
N LYS A 49 -6.98 -15.94 2.18
CA LYS A 49 -7.83 -17.10 1.87
C LYS A 49 -7.50 -17.69 0.50
N GLU A 50 -7.42 -19.00 0.41
CA GLU A 50 -7.06 -19.72 -0.81
C GLU A 50 -8.01 -19.41 -1.99
N GLU A 51 -9.28 -19.23 -1.70
CA GLU A 51 -10.30 -18.85 -2.68
C GLU A 51 -10.03 -17.51 -3.40
N LEU A 52 -9.22 -16.63 -2.77
CA LEU A 52 -8.81 -15.34 -3.36
C LEU A 52 -7.49 -15.42 -4.14
N HIS A 53 -6.79 -16.56 -4.09
CA HIS A 53 -5.48 -16.69 -4.74
C HIS A 53 -5.56 -16.56 -6.27
N SER A 54 -6.66 -16.96 -6.90
CA SER A 54 -6.86 -16.79 -8.34
C SER A 54 -6.92 -15.34 -8.80
N ARG A 55 -7.18 -14.40 -7.88
CA ARG A 55 -7.22 -12.95 -8.09
C ARG A 55 -6.01 -12.23 -7.48
N SER A 56 -5.07 -12.99 -6.94
CA SER A 56 -3.91 -12.47 -6.21
C SER A 56 -2.62 -12.70 -6.98
N THR A 57 -1.83 -11.66 -7.12
CA THR A 57 -0.45 -11.73 -7.55
C THR A 57 0.46 -11.62 -6.33
N PHE A 58 1.20 -12.69 -6.04
CA PHE A 58 2.20 -12.71 -4.96
C PHE A 58 3.58 -12.46 -5.55
N TYR A 59 4.01 -11.22 -5.48
CA TYR A 59 5.31 -10.79 -6.02
C TYR A 59 6.41 -11.05 -5.01
N LYS A 60 7.31 -11.98 -5.31
CA LYS A 60 8.43 -12.30 -4.44
C LYS A 60 9.56 -11.28 -4.63
N LEU A 61 9.80 -10.44 -3.63
CA LEU A 61 10.95 -9.54 -3.60
C LEU A 61 12.22 -10.34 -3.29
N ALA A 62 13.10 -10.43 -4.27
CA ALA A 62 14.43 -10.98 -4.02
C ALA A 62 15.20 -10.06 -3.07
N ASN A 63 15.63 -10.60 -1.92
CA ASN A 63 16.36 -9.87 -0.89
C ASN A 63 17.85 -9.70 -1.27
N SER A 64 18.12 -9.15 -2.47
CA SER A 64 19.48 -8.91 -2.95
C SER A 64 19.94 -7.49 -2.63
N ILE A 65 21.26 -7.32 -2.49
CA ILE A 65 21.86 -6.00 -2.26
C ILE A 65 21.63 -5.07 -3.46
N TRP A 66 21.57 -5.64 -4.66
CA TRP A 66 21.31 -4.93 -5.90
C TRP A 66 19.87 -4.40 -5.97
N ASN A 67 18.90 -5.19 -5.54
CA ASN A 67 17.50 -4.74 -5.48
C ASN A 67 17.33 -3.63 -4.45
N LYS A 68 18.05 -3.69 -3.32
CA LYS A 68 18.05 -2.63 -2.30
C LYS A 68 18.69 -1.34 -2.84
N LEU A 69 19.72 -1.46 -3.65
CA LEU A 69 20.38 -0.30 -4.28
C LEU A 69 19.49 0.29 -5.39
N TYR A 70 18.87 -0.55 -6.18
CA TYR A 70 17.90 -0.16 -7.21
C TYR A 70 16.70 0.58 -6.58
N ASP A 71 16.13 0.03 -5.51
CA ASP A 71 15.06 0.65 -4.75
C ASP A 71 15.45 2.00 -4.13
N LEU A 72 16.72 2.13 -3.72
CA LEU A 72 17.25 3.39 -3.19
C LEU A 72 17.38 4.46 -4.30
N ILE A 73 17.84 4.10 -5.48
CA ILE A 73 18.14 5.02 -6.59
C ILE A 73 16.88 5.37 -7.37
N PHE A 74 16.11 4.38 -7.78
CA PHE A 74 15.01 4.53 -8.73
C PHE A 74 13.62 4.48 -8.07
N GLY A 75 13.55 4.16 -6.76
CA GLY A 75 12.30 3.89 -6.08
C GLY A 75 11.70 2.57 -6.55
N HIS A 76 10.48 2.29 -6.15
CA HIS A 76 9.81 1.00 -6.33
C HIS A 76 9.52 0.60 -7.79
N TRP A 77 10.38 0.93 -8.72
CA TRP A 77 10.13 0.81 -10.17
C TRP A 77 10.03 -0.62 -10.68
N VAL A 78 10.68 -1.58 -10.01
CA VAL A 78 10.75 -2.97 -10.51
C VAL A 78 9.37 -3.62 -10.63
N TYR A 79 8.45 -3.33 -9.72
CA TYR A 79 7.09 -3.89 -9.72
C TYR A 79 6.00 -2.94 -10.28
N GLU A 80 6.32 -1.67 -10.49
CA GLU A 80 5.37 -0.72 -11.08
C GLU A 80 4.92 -1.18 -12.47
N LYS A 81 5.83 -1.79 -13.26
CA LYS A 81 5.48 -2.37 -14.54
C LYS A 81 4.47 -3.50 -14.40
N ASP A 82 4.70 -4.45 -13.49
CA ASP A 82 3.82 -5.60 -13.29
C ASP A 82 2.43 -5.15 -12.81
N ILE A 83 2.37 -4.10 -11.98
CA ILE A 83 1.10 -3.49 -11.58
C ILE A 83 0.39 -2.86 -12.78
N LEU A 84 1.11 -2.15 -13.66
CA LEU A 84 0.50 -1.56 -14.86
C LEU A 84 -0.03 -2.62 -15.81
N ASP A 85 0.73 -3.68 -16.03
CA ASP A 85 0.32 -4.81 -16.87
C ASP A 85 -0.96 -5.46 -16.31
N LEU A 86 -1.01 -5.65 -14.99
CA LEU A 86 -2.20 -6.16 -14.30
C LEU A 86 -3.40 -5.18 -14.42
N CYS A 87 -3.16 -3.89 -14.27
CA CYS A 87 -4.20 -2.87 -14.42
C CYS A 87 -4.80 -2.90 -15.82
N HIS A 88 -3.98 -3.04 -16.84
CA HIS A 88 -4.43 -3.13 -18.23
C HIS A 88 -5.18 -4.45 -18.50
N GLU A 89 -4.61 -5.58 -18.09
CA GLU A 89 -5.21 -6.91 -18.28
C GLU A 89 -6.58 -7.03 -17.62
N LYS A 90 -6.69 -6.57 -16.37
CA LYS A 90 -7.92 -6.68 -15.57
C LYS A 90 -8.84 -5.46 -15.73
N ARG A 91 -8.46 -4.45 -16.53
CA ARG A 91 -9.21 -3.20 -16.72
C ARG A 91 -9.54 -2.54 -15.38
N ILE A 92 -8.51 -2.34 -14.56
CA ILE A 92 -8.64 -1.71 -13.24
C ILE A 92 -9.01 -0.24 -13.39
N GLU A 93 -9.98 0.22 -12.61
CA GLU A 93 -10.44 1.60 -12.59
C GLU A 93 -10.04 2.35 -11.31
N LEU A 94 -9.76 1.61 -10.25
CA LEU A 94 -9.32 2.14 -8.96
C LEU A 94 -8.18 1.28 -8.40
N ILE A 95 -7.09 1.92 -8.01
CA ILE A 95 -6.01 1.28 -7.27
C ILE A 95 -5.97 1.82 -5.83
N HIS A 96 -5.88 0.92 -4.86
CA HIS A 96 -5.75 1.25 -3.45
C HIS A 96 -4.41 0.76 -2.91
N PHE A 97 -3.51 1.69 -2.61
CA PHE A 97 -2.29 1.39 -1.86
C PHE A 97 -2.62 1.31 -0.37
N ILE A 98 -2.87 0.09 0.12
CA ILE A 98 -3.45 -0.12 1.45
C ILE A 98 -2.47 0.17 2.60
N ASN A 99 -1.18 0.18 2.36
CA ASN A 99 -0.15 0.49 3.36
C ASN A 99 0.83 1.58 2.90
N GLY A 100 0.29 2.60 2.28
CA GLY A 100 1.03 3.78 1.85
C GLY A 100 0.39 4.48 0.68
N CYS A 101 1.20 5.18 -0.08
CA CYS A 101 0.86 5.77 -1.37
C CYS A 101 1.88 5.27 -2.40
N GLY A 102 1.47 5.14 -3.65
CA GLY A 102 2.40 4.88 -4.74
C GLY A 102 3.45 6.00 -4.87
N SER A 103 4.51 5.80 -5.67
CA SER A 103 5.43 6.89 -5.96
C SER A 103 4.72 8.01 -6.74
N CYS A 104 5.19 9.26 -6.59
CA CYS A 104 4.58 10.41 -7.28
C CYS A 104 4.50 10.22 -8.79
N SER A 105 5.59 9.73 -9.41
CA SER A 105 5.64 9.45 -10.86
C SER A 105 4.68 8.34 -11.26
N PHE A 106 4.55 7.32 -10.42
CA PHE A 106 3.68 6.19 -10.68
C PHE A 106 2.20 6.58 -10.55
N ASN A 107 1.85 7.33 -9.51
CA ASN A 107 0.49 7.84 -9.33
C ASN A 107 0.06 8.70 -10.52
N ARG A 108 0.90 9.64 -10.95
CA ARG A 108 0.63 10.46 -12.15
C ARG A 108 0.43 9.61 -13.41
N LYS A 109 1.22 8.55 -13.57
CA LYS A 109 1.07 7.63 -14.70
C LYS A 109 -0.26 6.89 -14.65
N LEU A 110 -0.67 6.36 -13.50
CA LEU A 110 -1.97 5.71 -13.31
C LEU A 110 -3.13 6.67 -13.62
N GLU A 111 -3.08 7.88 -13.07
CA GLU A 111 -4.10 8.91 -13.28
C GLU A 111 -4.18 9.35 -14.76
N SER A 112 -3.03 9.43 -15.46
CA SER A 112 -3.02 9.70 -16.91
C SER A 112 -3.66 8.60 -17.76
N MET A 113 -3.75 7.39 -17.22
CA MET A 113 -4.46 6.25 -17.82
C MET A 113 -5.95 6.20 -17.41
N GLY A 114 -6.43 7.19 -16.63
CA GLY A 114 -7.80 7.24 -16.13
C GLY A 114 -8.05 6.37 -14.89
N ILE A 115 -7.01 5.81 -14.28
CA ILE A 115 -7.11 4.98 -13.08
C ILE A 115 -7.08 5.89 -11.85
N LYS A 116 -8.11 5.82 -11.02
CA LYS A 116 -8.15 6.54 -9.74
C LYS A 116 -7.18 5.92 -8.74
N VAL A 117 -6.46 6.77 -7.99
CA VAL A 117 -5.50 6.32 -6.97
C VAL A 117 -6.03 6.69 -5.58
N LEU A 118 -6.06 5.72 -4.67
CA LEU A 118 -6.34 5.89 -3.26
C LEU A 118 -5.11 5.46 -2.44
N GLY A 119 -4.57 6.37 -1.64
CA GLY A 119 -3.47 6.09 -0.71
C GLY A 119 -3.95 5.99 0.73
N THR A 120 -3.38 5.07 1.53
CA THR A 120 -3.64 5.00 2.97
C THR A 120 -2.52 5.64 3.76
N VAL A 121 -2.87 6.59 4.61
CA VAL A 121 -1.94 7.25 5.54
C VAL A 121 -2.10 6.60 6.92
N HIS A 122 -1.14 5.75 7.31
CA HIS A 122 -1.11 5.14 8.65
C HIS A 122 -0.45 6.08 9.66
N ASP A 123 0.67 6.69 9.25
CA ASP A 123 1.42 7.64 10.06
C ASP A 123 1.71 8.89 9.22
N LEU A 124 1.07 10.00 9.56
CA LEU A 124 1.32 11.29 8.91
C LEU A 124 2.74 11.78 9.23
N TYR A 125 3.18 11.52 10.46
CA TYR A 125 4.54 11.82 10.93
C TYR A 125 5.24 10.50 11.27
N PRO A 126 6.26 10.12 10.49
CA PRO A 126 7.03 8.92 10.78
C PRO A 126 7.66 8.97 12.16
N HIS A 127 7.54 7.88 12.91
CA HIS A 127 8.17 7.76 14.20
C HIS A 127 9.69 8.01 14.12
N GLU A 128 10.23 8.81 15.05
CA GLU A 128 11.68 8.98 15.18
C GLU A 128 12.31 7.65 15.61
N VAL A 129 13.01 7.02 14.67
CA VAL A 129 13.74 5.78 14.96
C VAL A 129 15.21 6.11 15.09
N LYS A 130 15.79 5.87 16.26
CA LYS A 130 17.26 5.89 16.43
C LYS A 130 17.89 4.80 15.58
N LYS A 131 18.46 5.17 14.45
CA LYS A 131 19.12 4.24 13.52
C LYS A 131 20.61 4.55 13.44
N ALA A 132 21.41 3.53 13.12
CA ALA A 132 22.82 3.73 12.82
C ALA A 132 23.00 4.74 11.66
N PRO A 133 24.07 5.56 11.63
CA PRO A 133 24.24 6.66 10.67
C PRO A 133 24.05 6.28 9.21
N HIS A 134 24.55 5.11 8.79
CA HIS A 134 24.42 4.61 7.43
C HIS A 134 22.98 4.24 7.03
N LYS A 135 22.12 3.91 8.02
CA LYS A 135 20.69 3.63 7.82
C LYS A 135 19.83 4.90 7.86
N MET A 136 20.38 5.98 8.41
CA MET A 136 19.66 7.25 8.61
C MET A 136 19.40 7.96 7.28
N LEU A 137 20.38 7.95 6.34
CA LEU A 137 20.19 8.55 5.02
C LEU A 137 19.06 7.87 4.24
N ARG A 138 19.09 6.55 4.18
CA ARG A 138 18.03 5.77 3.52
C ARG A 138 16.65 6.04 4.14
N HIS A 139 16.59 6.11 5.47
CA HIS A 139 15.36 6.42 6.17
C HIS A 139 14.83 7.82 5.82
N ARG A 140 15.70 8.84 5.83
CA ARG A 140 15.31 10.22 5.43
C ARG A 140 14.78 10.29 4.01
N VAL A 141 15.41 9.59 3.08
CA VAL A 141 14.95 9.51 1.68
C VAL A 141 13.58 8.86 1.60
N SER A 142 13.38 7.72 2.29
CA SER A 142 12.07 7.04 2.31
C SER A 142 10.97 7.90 2.91
N VAL A 143 11.26 8.61 4.02
CA VAL A 143 10.30 9.53 4.66
C VAL A 143 9.92 10.67 3.72
N ARG A 144 10.90 11.31 3.08
CA ARG A 144 10.63 12.40 2.12
C ARG A 144 9.79 11.91 0.93
N ARG A 145 10.08 10.72 0.41
CA ARG A 145 9.29 10.13 -0.67
C ARG A 145 7.85 9.84 -0.25
N LEU A 146 7.66 9.28 0.95
CA LEU A 146 6.33 9.04 1.49
C LEU A 146 5.55 10.35 1.66
N GLN A 147 6.17 11.36 2.25
CA GLN A 147 5.55 12.67 2.40
C GLN A 147 5.19 13.28 1.04
N ALA A 148 6.11 13.25 0.06
CA ALA A 148 5.82 13.73 -1.28
C ALA A 148 4.64 12.99 -1.92
N ALA A 149 4.57 11.66 -1.77
CA ALA A 149 3.47 10.86 -2.30
C ALA A 149 2.13 11.20 -1.64
N ILE A 150 2.10 11.46 -0.32
CA ILE A 150 0.91 11.95 0.40
C ILE A 150 0.51 13.34 -0.13
N TRP A 151 1.48 14.22 -0.35
CA TRP A 151 1.21 15.56 -0.88
C TRP A 151 0.63 15.56 -2.29
N GLU A 152 1.04 14.63 -3.16
CA GLU A 152 0.53 14.54 -4.53
C GLU A 152 -0.77 13.73 -4.65
N CYS A 153 -0.99 12.72 -3.81
CA CYS A 153 -2.16 11.86 -3.92
C CYS A 153 -3.45 12.63 -3.62
N HIS A 154 -4.41 12.61 -4.55
CA HIS A 154 -5.68 13.34 -4.41
C HIS A 154 -6.67 12.67 -3.46
N ASN A 155 -6.68 11.34 -3.40
CA ASN A 155 -7.60 10.60 -2.55
C ASN A 155 -6.81 9.90 -1.46
N LEU A 156 -7.07 10.24 -0.21
CA LEU A 156 -6.38 9.70 0.96
C LEU A 156 -7.35 9.06 1.93
N LEU A 157 -6.99 7.89 2.42
CA LEU A 157 -7.67 7.18 3.50
C LEU A 157 -6.79 7.20 4.75
N THR A 158 -7.38 7.35 5.92
CA THR A 158 -6.69 7.11 7.19
C THR A 158 -7.56 6.32 8.15
N ASN A 159 -6.91 5.56 9.03
CA ASN A 159 -7.57 4.78 10.07
C ASN A 159 -7.56 5.49 11.44
N SER A 160 -6.97 6.66 11.53
CA SER A 160 -6.88 7.47 12.76
C SER A 160 -7.75 8.70 12.65
N LYS A 161 -8.71 8.84 13.58
CA LYS A 161 -9.59 10.00 13.65
C LYS A 161 -8.82 11.30 13.87
N SER A 162 -7.78 11.29 14.69
CA SER A 162 -6.93 12.46 14.93
C SER A 162 -6.17 12.85 13.66
N GLN A 163 -5.60 11.89 12.93
CA GLN A 163 -4.94 12.15 11.66
C GLN A 163 -5.91 12.63 10.59
N TYR A 164 -7.14 12.12 10.58
CA TYR A 164 -8.17 12.60 9.64
C TYR A 164 -8.44 14.09 9.83
N VAL A 165 -8.64 14.54 11.07
CA VAL A 165 -8.85 15.97 11.38
C VAL A 165 -7.63 16.82 10.98
N GLU A 166 -6.42 16.28 11.15
CA GLU A 166 -5.20 16.98 10.79
C GLU A 166 -5.01 17.04 9.27
N LEU A 167 -5.29 15.95 8.57
CA LEU A 167 -5.26 15.90 7.09
C LEU A 167 -6.26 16.88 6.49
N GLN A 168 -7.45 17.04 7.07
CA GLN A 168 -8.43 18.03 6.61
C GLN A 168 -7.91 19.48 6.72
N LYS A 169 -7.14 19.77 7.75
CA LYS A 169 -6.52 21.10 7.91
C LYS A 169 -5.37 21.32 6.92
N LEU A 170 -4.55 20.29 6.68
CA LEU A 170 -3.38 20.37 5.81
C LEU A 170 -3.75 20.33 4.32
N PHE A 171 -4.81 19.63 3.97
CA PHE A 171 -5.21 19.36 2.59
C PHE A 171 -6.72 19.55 2.38
N PRO A 172 -7.22 20.79 2.47
CA PRO A 172 -8.66 21.05 2.37
C PRO A 172 -9.26 20.70 1.00
N ASP A 173 -8.44 20.65 -0.04
CA ASP A 173 -8.86 20.38 -1.43
C ASP A 173 -8.76 18.90 -1.82
N LYS A 174 -8.35 18.01 -0.91
CA LYS A 174 -8.25 16.58 -1.18
C LYS A 174 -9.50 15.82 -0.78
N ASN A 175 -9.75 14.71 -1.45
CA ASN A 175 -10.75 13.76 -1.02
C ASN A 175 -10.20 12.91 0.13
N LEU A 176 -10.71 13.16 1.32
CA LEU A 176 -10.26 12.49 2.53
C LEU A 176 -11.31 11.53 3.04
N PHE A 177 -10.88 10.31 3.34
CA PHE A 177 -11.73 9.25 3.84
C PHE A 177 -11.22 8.78 5.20
N TYR A 178 -12.15 8.44 6.07
CA TYR A 178 -11.85 7.85 7.37
C TYR A 178 -12.53 6.49 7.47
N HIS A 179 -11.78 5.50 7.92
CA HIS A 179 -12.29 4.17 8.23
C HIS A 179 -11.60 3.68 9.50
N GLU A 180 -12.39 3.27 10.47
CA GLU A 180 -11.83 2.74 11.72
C GLU A 180 -10.97 1.50 11.46
N PHE A 181 -9.92 1.35 12.26
CA PHE A 181 -9.11 0.15 12.24
C PHE A 181 -10.03 -1.05 12.54
N PRO A 182 -10.08 -2.07 11.69
CA PRO A 182 -10.84 -3.26 12.02
C PRO A 182 -10.30 -3.84 13.32
N SER A 183 -11.20 -4.23 14.22
CA SER A 183 -10.79 -4.89 15.45
C SER A 183 -10.05 -6.18 15.08
N LEU A 184 -8.74 -6.19 15.30
CA LEU A 184 -7.88 -7.37 15.09
C LEU A 184 -7.95 -8.33 16.29
N VAL A 185 -8.89 -8.10 17.21
CA VAL A 185 -9.10 -9.02 18.32
C VAL A 185 -9.66 -10.32 17.75
N SER A 186 -8.85 -11.33 17.68
CA SER A 186 -9.26 -12.69 17.39
C SER A 186 -10.34 -13.08 18.40
N LYS A 187 -11.46 -13.68 17.91
CA LYS A 187 -12.52 -14.20 18.78
C LYS A 187 -12.01 -15.30 19.74
N ASP A 188 -10.78 -15.74 19.56
CA ASP A 188 -10.14 -16.83 20.31
C ASP A 188 -9.30 -16.33 21.50
N VAL A 189 -9.20 -15.03 21.73
CA VAL A 189 -8.65 -14.48 22.96
C VAL A 189 -9.75 -14.44 24.00
N LYS A 190 -9.93 -15.57 24.67
CA LYS A 190 -10.67 -15.69 25.93
C LYS A 190 -9.74 -15.45 27.11
#